data_3a0624965499db7969cf0b1ec4d8cd30
#
_entry.id   3a0624965499db7969cf0b1ec4d8cd30
#
_cell.length_a   1.000
_cell.length_b   1.000
_cell.length_c   1.000
_cell.angle_alpha   90.00
_cell.angle_beta   90.00
_cell.angle_gamma   90.00
#
_symmetry.space_group_name_H-M   'P 1'
#
loop_
_entity.id
_entity.type
_entity.pdbx_description
1 polymer ?
#
loop_
_entity_poly.entity_id
_entity_poly.type
_entity_poly.pdbx_seq_one_letter_code
_entity_poly.pdbx_strand_id
1 'polypeptide(L)'
;MTLRHRTEVESFEAGLDGVHARVTSLDSGDSETINAAYLVGCDGFDGLVRKTLNTEYEGSGLLSYSLSIFFRSKALGELHDKGWARFYRLVDGLGHWSDLVAIDGRELWRLTLFQLDPDTDADSFDATSALIRAVGKPFSFEVLSVLPWKRRELVAKSYGAGRVFIAGDAAHQMSPTGGLGMNTGIGDAVDLGWKLAAMLQGWAGARLLESYELERKPVATTSVLASSEVFQYETSLPADPTITDDSPDGERARGRLTEALKGRRGAGNERLHESVKLGYCYEGSPVICPEAEKIVPKSGAFLQSCRSGARAPHAWIGEGYSTLDLFGGGYVLLRFGKNSVEANKIVDAAAARRVPLIVRDIDDAEIAQLYERELVLVRPDGHVAWRGDACPDDALALIDQVRGV
;
A
#
# COMPACT_ATOMS: atom_id res chain seq x y z
N MET A 1 -15.59 -18.30 -3.77
CA MET A 1 -15.17 -17.18 -4.64
C MET A 1 -15.17 -17.65 -6.08
N THR A 2 -15.77 -16.90 -7.01
CA THR A 2 -15.76 -17.19 -8.46
C THR A 2 -14.85 -16.19 -9.15
N LEU A 3 -13.85 -16.68 -9.89
CA LEU A 3 -12.96 -15.85 -10.70
C LEU A 3 -13.34 -16.01 -12.17
N ARG A 4 -13.55 -14.90 -12.85
CA ARG A 4 -13.88 -14.85 -14.29
C ARG A 4 -12.79 -14.10 -15.04
N HIS A 5 -12.00 -14.83 -15.79
CA HIS A 5 -11.01 -14.25 -16.72
C HIS A 5 -11.68 -13.83 -18.00
N ARG A 6 -11.05 -12.92 -18.74
CA ARG A 6 -11.51 -12.43 -20.04
C ARG A 6 -12.99 -12.00 -20.02
N THR A 7 -13.35 -11.30 -18.92
CA THR A 7 -14.69 -10.77 -18.70
C THR A 7 -14.55 -9.30 -18.34
N GLU A 8 -15.16 -8.43 -19.11
CA GLU A 8 -15.12 -6.99 -18.95
C GLU A 8 -16.42 -6.48 -18.32
N VAL A 9 -16.33 -5.54 -17.38
CA VAL A 9 -17.48 -4.78 -16.86
C VAL A 9 -17.68 -3.57 -17.75
N GLU A 10 -18.75 -3.55 -18.53
CA GLU A 10 -19.04 -2.45 -19.46
C GLU A 10 -19.72 -1.25 -18.79
N SER A 11 -20.61 -1.55 -17.85
CA SER A 11 -21.38 -0.55 -17.11
C SER A 11 -21.96 -1.13 -15.83
N PHE A 12 -22.38 -0.25 -14.93
CA PHE A 12 -23.17 -0.67 -13.77
C PHE A 12 -24.15 0.43 -13.35
N GLU A 13 -25.21 0.01 -12.68
CA GLU A 13 -26.19 0.87 -12.01
C GLU A 13 -26.29 0.47 -10.55
N ALA A 14 -26.24 1.43 -9.64
CA ALA A 14 -26.38 1.22 -8.20
C ALA A 14 -27.69 1.82 -7.70
N GLY A 15 -28.47 1.01 -7.02
CA GLY A 15 -29.73 1.38 -6.39
C GLY A 15 -29.75 1.12 -4.88
N LEU A 16 -30.92 1.28 -4.28
CA LEU A 16 -31.12 1.01 -2.84
C LEU A 16 -30.95 -0.49 -2.51
N ASP A 17 -31.33 -1.37 -3.43
CA ASP A 17 -31.38 -2.81 -3.18
C ASP A 17 -30.12 -3.56 -3.63
N GLY A 18 -29.25 -2.94 -4.43
CA GLY A 18 -28.05 -3.59 -4.93
C GLY A 18 -27.39 -2.84 -6.07
N VAL A 19 -26.47 -3.54 -6.74
CA VAL A 19 -25.77 -3.09 -7.94
C VAL A 19 -26.03 -4.07 -9.07
N HIS A 20 -26.33 -3.57 -10.25
CA HIS A 20 -26.52 -4.34 -11.48
C HIS A 20 -25.37 -4.01 -12.42
N ALA A 21 -24.46 -4.95 -12.62
CA ALA A 21 -23.30 -4.79 -13.47
C ALA A 21 -23.48 -5.57 -14.78
N ARG A 22 -23.38 -4.89 -15.93
CA ARG A 22 -23.32 -5.53 -17.23
C ARG A 22 -21.90 -5.98 -17.51
N VAL A 23 -21.73 -7.26 -17.78
CA VAL A 23 -20.44 -7.87 -18.08
C VAL A 23 -20.46 -8.58 -19.42
N THR A 24 -19.33 -8.57 -20.14
CA THR A 24 -19.18 -9.18 -21.46
C THR A 24 -17.99 -10.12 -21.47
N SER A 25 -18.20 -11.32 -21.94
CA SER A 25 -17.13 -12.29 -22.21
C SER A 25 -16.30 -11.85 -23.42
N LEU A 26 -15.03 -11.63 -23.28
CA LEU A 26 -14.11 -11.27 -24.37
C LEU A 26 -13.81 -12.45 -25.30
N ASP A 27 -14.20 -13.67 -24.93
CA ASP A 27 -14.02 -14.87 -25.75
C ASP A 27 -15.21 -15.10 -26.69
N SER A 28 -16.44 -14.97 -26.17
CA SER A 28 -17.66 -15.24 -26.94
C SER A 28 -18.39 -13.98 -27.43
N GLY A 29 -18.15 -12.84 -26.80
CA GLY A 29 -18.92 -11.62 -27.03
C GLY A 29 -20.28 -11.59 -26.31
N ASP A 30 -20.62 -12.63 -25.55
CA ASP A 30 -21.89 -12.70 -24.84
C ASP A 30 -21.88 -11.76 -23.63
N SER A 31 -23.00 -11.06 -23.45
CA SER A 31 -23.20 -10.15 -22.31
C SER A 31 -24.25 -10.70 -21.36
N GLU A 32 -24.04 -10.51 -20.05
CA GLU A 32 -25.01 -10.82 -19.00
C GLU A 32 -25.04 -9.71 -17.94
N THR A 33 -26.05 -9.73 -17.08
CA THR A 33 -26.13 -8.82 -15.92
C THR A 33 -25.87 -9.60 -14.65
N ILE A 34 -24.89 -9.12 -13.88
CA ILE A 34 -24.59 -9.64 -12.53
C ILE A 34 -25.27 -8.73 -11.50
N ASN A 35 -26.07 -9.32 -10.63
CA ASN A 35 -26.68 -8.63 -9.51
C ASN A 35 -25.84 -8.88 -8.25
N ALA A 36 -25.45 -7.81 -7.56
CA ALA A 36 -24.63 -7.86 -6.36
C ALA A 36 -25.12 -6.90 -5.29
N ALA A 37 -24.81 -7.19 -4.03
CA ALA A 37 -25.12 -6.29 -2.94
C ALA A 37 -24.19 -5.05 -2.95
N TYR A 38 -22.94 -5.23 -3.37
CA TYR A 38 -21.90 -4.19 -3.46
C TYR A 38 -21.02 -4.41 -4.68
N LEU A 39 -20.38 -3.33 -5.15
CA LEU A 39 -19.36 -3.35 -6.20
C LEU A 39 -18.11 -2.65 -5.71
N VAL A 40 -16.95 -3.26 -5.95
CA VAL A 40 -15.65 -2.66 -5.64
C VAL A 40 -14.82 -2.54 -6.91
N GLY A 41 -14.46 -1.32 -7.30
CA GLY A 41 -13.56 -1.02 -8.41
C GLY A 41 -12.11 -1.11 -7.97
N CYS A 42 -11.40 -2.14 -8.44
CA CYS A 42 -9.95 -2.26 -8.36
C CYS A 42 -9.34 -2.15 -9.76
N ASP A 43 -9.95 -1.35 -10.62
CA ASP A 43 -9.77 -1.26 -12.07
C ASP A 43 -8.74 -0.20 -12.51
N GLY A 44 -7.95 0.29 -11.53
CA GLY A 44 -6.82 1.16 -11.77
C GLY A 44 -7.18 2.63 -12.04
N PHE A 45 -6.17 3.41 -12.49
CA PHE A 45 -6.29 4.85 -12.67
C PHE A 45 -7.39 5.25 -13.67
N ASP A 46 -7.45 4.55 -14.81
CA ASP A 46 -8.41 4.82 -15.86
C ASP A 46 -9.74 4.06 -15.69
N GLY A 47 -9.93 3.45 -14.53
CA GLY A 47 -11.03 2.57 -14.19
C GLY A 47 -12.41 3.15 -14.44
N LEU A 48 -13.32 2.28 -14.87
CA LEU A 48 -14.73 2.58 -15.12
C LEU A 48 -15.43 3.04 -13.84
N VAL A 49 -15.15 2.34 -12.72
CA VAL A 49 -15.91 2.54 -11.47
C VAL A 49 -15.72 3.95 -10.93
N ARG A 50 -14.47 4.42 -10.83
CA ARG A 50 -14.19 5.79 -10.37
C ARG A 50 -14.82 6.83 -11.30
N LYS A 51 -14.72 6.64 -12.63
CA LYS A 51 -15.30 7.55 -13.62
C LYS A 51 -16.82 7.63 -13.51
N THR A 52 -17.48 6.50 -13.32
CA THR A 52 -18.94 6.43 -13.14
C THR A 52 -19.39 7.07 -11.82
N LEU A 53 -18.59 6.95 -10.75
CA LEU A 53 -18.81 7.65 -9.49
C LEU A 53 -18.54 9.18 -9.61
N ASN A 54 -17.99 9.63 -10.73
CA ASN A 54 -17.58 11.02 -10.95
C ASN A 54 -16.65 11.55 -9.84
N THR A 55 -15.80 10.69 -9.32
CA THR A 55 -14.84 11.04 -8.29
C THR A 55 -13.56 11.56 -8.92
N GLU A 56 -13.21 12.80 -8.60
CA GLU A 56 -11.97 13.43 -9.00
C GLU A 56 -10.78 12.98 -8.14
N TYR A 57 -9.59 13.16 -8.69
CA TYR A 57 -8.35 13.06 -7.91
C TYR A 57 -7.91 14.43 -7.39
N GLU A 58 -7.21 14.42 -6.27
CA GLU A 58 -6.45 15.54 -5.71
C GLU A 58 -4.97 15.15 -5.58
N GLY A 59 -4.07 16.12 -5.65
CA GLY A 59 -2.61 15.93 -5.57
C GLY A 59 -1.85 16.71 -6.64
N SER A 60 -0.54 16.47 -6.74
CA SER A 60 0.35 17.19 -7.68
C SER A 60 0.20 16.73 -9.14
N GLY A 61 -0.54 15.66 -9.39
CA GLY A 61 -0.78 15.16 -10.75
C GLY A 61 0.38 14.30 -11.30
N LEU A 62 0.79 14.59 -12.54
CA LEU A 62 1.89 13.92 -13.22
C LEU A 62 3.24 14.44 -12.69
N LEU A 63 4.04 13.57 -12.07
CA LEU A 63 5.38 13.91 -11.59
C LEU A 63 6.46 13.68 -12.65
N SER A 64 6.37 12.60 -13.40
CA SER A 64 7.31 12.31 -14.50
C SER A 64 6.71 11.32 -15.50
N TYR A 65 7.20 11.42 -16.73
CA TYR A 65 6.98 10.45 -17.78
C TYR A 65 8.26 9.64 -18.00
N SER A 66 8.12 8.34 -18.19
CA SER A 66 9.22 7.40 -18.29
C SER A 66 8.93 6.34 -19.35
N LEU A 67 9.98 5.77 -19.96
CA LEU A 67 9.88 4.59 -20.81
C LEU A 67 10.65 3.44 -20.17
N SER A 68 10.06 2.26 -20.15
CA SER A 68 10.71 1.02 -19.77
C SER A 68 10.98 0.17 -21.03
N ILE A 69 12.23 -0.08 -21.34
CA ILE A 69 12.67 -0.96 -22.41
C ILE A 69 12.95 -2.32 -21.77
N PHE A 70 12.13 -3.30 -22.05
CA PHE A 70 12.35 -4.68 -21.63
C PHE A 70 13.07 -5.43 -22.76
N PHE A 71 14.19 -6.05 -22.44
CA PHE A 71 15.05 -6.68 -23.44
C PHE A 71 15.77 -7.92 -22.92
N ARG A 72 16.22 -8.76 -23.86
CA ARG A 72 17.03 -9.93 -23.57
C ARG A 72 18.47 -9.70 -24.04
N SER A 73 19.45 -10.01 -23.19
CA SER A 73 20.87 -10.05 -23.55
C SER A 73 21.64 -11.00 -22.64
N LYS A 74 22.24 -12.03 -23.21
CA LYS A 74 23.14 -12.93 -22.49
C LYS A 74 24.51 -12.31 -22.24
N ALA A 75 24.93 -11.41 -23.13
CA ALA A 75 26.23 -10.80 -23.06
C ALA A 75 26.37 -9.70 -21.99
N LEU A 76 25.25 -9.08 -21.55
CA LEU A 76 25.30 -7.86 -20.75
C LEU A 76 26.03 -8.06 -19.42
N GLY A 77 25.84 -9.19 -18.75
CA GLY A 77 26.51 -9.50 -17.48
C GLY A 77 28.04 -9.61 -17.59
N GLU A 78 28.58 -9.87 -18.81
CA GLU A 78 30.02 -10.01 -19.07
C GLU A 78 30.64 -8.71 -19.63
N LEU A 79 29.82 -7.73 -20.00
CA LEU A 79 30.27 -6.50 -20.67
C LEU A 79 30.89 -5.45 -19.74
N HIS A 80 30.75 -5.60 -18.42
CA HIS A 80 31.20 -4.64 -17.44
C HIS A 80 31.91 -5.32 -16.26
N ASP A 81 32.75 -4.58 -15.55
CA ASP A 81 33.52 -4.97 -14.37
C ASP A 81 32.85 -4.57 -13.03
N LYS A 82 31.60 -4.15 -13.05
CA LYS A 82 30.87 -3.60 -11.89
C LYS A 82 30.38 -4.67 -10.90
N GLY A 83 30.61 -5.94 -11.21
CA GLY A 83 30.05 -7.06 -10.47
C GLY A 83 28.55 -7.21 -10.70
N TRP A 84 27.95 -8.21 -10.02
CA TRP A 84 26.53 -8.44 -10.13
C TRP A 84 25.77 -7.50 -9.18
N ALA A 85 24.74 -6.83 -9.72
CA ALA A 85 23.77 -6.05 -8.97
C ALA A 85 22.37 -6.19 -9.59
N ARG A 86 21.34 -6.06 -8.79
CA ARG A 86 19.97 -6.00 -9.30
C ARG A 86 19.68 -4.67 -9.99
N PHE A 87 20.26 -3.57 -9.49
CA PHE A 87 20.07 -2.22 -10.02
C PHE A 87 21.41 -1.58 -10.32
N TYR A 88 21.54 -1.05 -11.54
CA TYR A 88 22.65 -0.20 -11.95
C TYR A 88 22.07 1.18 -12.26
N ARG A 89 22.45 2.20 -11.49
CA ARG A 89 22.04 3.59 -11.72
C ARG A 89 22.97 4.24 -12.73
N LEU A 90 22.40 4.81 -13.77
CA LEU A 90 23.13 5.46 -14.84
C LEU A 90 23.07 6.98 -14.63
N VAL A 91 24.26 7.58 -14.49
CA VAL A 91 24.44 9.01 -14.21
C VAL A 91 25.35 9.60 -15.27
N ASP A 92 25.00 10.77 -15.78
CA ASP A 92 25.82 11.54 -16.71
C ASP A 92 25.93 13.00 -16.22
N GLY A 93 26.40 13.90 -17.09
CA GLY A 93 26.58 15.32 -16.77
C GLY A 93 25.30 16.04 -16.36
N LEU A 94 24.12 15.50 -16.69
CA LEU A 94 22.82 16.04 -16.31
C LEU A 94 22.23 15.39 -15.05
N GLY A 95 22.90 14.37 -14.51
CA GLY A 95 22.47 13.66 -13.31
C GLY A 95 21.99 12.24 -13.57
N HIS A 96 21.09 11.72 -12.73
CA HIS A 96 20.54 10.38 -12.84
C HIS A 96 19.44 10.33 -13.92
N TRP A 97 19.72 9.65 -15.02
CA TRP A 97 18.83 9.63 -16.18
C TRP A 97 18.18 8.27 -16.45
N SER A 98 18.72 7.18 -15.90
CA SER A 98 18.21 5.84 -16.14
C SER A 98 18.61 4.84 -15.06
N ASP A 99 17.80 3.79 -14.91
CA ASP A 99 18.11 2.58 -14.14
C ASP A 99 18.11 1.36 -15.06
N LEU A 100 19.18 0.56 -15.02
CA LEU A 100 19.25 -0.75 -15.61
C LEU A 100 19.02 -1.81 -14.53
N VAL A 101 18.03 -2.68 -14.75
CA VAL A 101 17.56 -3.64 -13.74
C VAL A 101 17.69 -5.06 -14.28
N ALA A 102 18.37 -5.93 -13.55
CA ALA A 102 18.38 -7.36 -13.78
C ALA A 102 17.05 -7.99 -13.32
N ILE A 103 16.31 -8.64 -14.22
CA ILE A 103 14.99 -9.20 -13.94
C ILE A 103 15.09 -10.64 -13.42
N ASP A 104 15.75 -11.50 -14.18
CA ASP A 104 15.90 -12.93 -13.85
C ASP A 104 17.32 -13.30 -13.38
N GLY A 105 18.23 -12.32 -13.32
CA GLY A 105 19.64 -12.52 -12.98
C GLY A 105 20.46 -13.27 -14.03
N ARG A 106 19.94 -13.43 -15.24
CA ARG A 106 20.58 -14.17 -16.34
C ARG A 106 20.62 -13.36 -17.62
N GLU A 107 19.49 -13.23 -18.31
CA GLU A 107 19.44 -12.64 -19.64
C GLU A 107 18.31 -11.60 -19.81
N LEU A 108 17.36 -11.51 -18.87
CA LEU A 108 16.26 -10.55 -18.95
C LEU A 108 16.59 -9.28 -18.18
N TRP A 109 16.45 -8.16 -18.85
CA TRP A 109 16.82 -6.84 -18.35
C TRP A 109 15.74 -5.81 -18.65
N ARG A 110 15.70 -4.77 -17.84
CA ARG A 110 14.87 -3.60 -18.07
C ARG A 110 15.70 -2.33 -17.92
N LEU A 111 15.75 -1.51 -18.96
CA LEU A 111 16.25 -0.14 -18.91
C LEU A 111 15.06 0.80 -18.72
N THR A 112 15.07 1.60 -17.67
CA THR A 112 14.03 2.60 -17.42
C THR A 112 14.63 3.99 -17.60
N LEU A 113 14.12 4.74 -18.57
CA LEU A 113 14.50 6.12 -18.87
C LEU A 113 13.58 7.06 -18.09
N PHE A 114 14.15 8.06 -17.40
CA PHE A 114 13.42 9.00 -16.58
C PHE A 114 13.29 10.37 -17.22
N GLN A 115 12.28 11.13 -16.77
CA GLN A 115 12.10 12.55 -17.10
C GLN A 115 12.04 12.83 -18.61
N LEU A 116 11.41 11.95 -19.36
CA LEU A 116 11.18 12.15 -20.77
C LEU A 116 10.03 13.15 -20.97
N ASP A 117 9.98 13.75 -22.16
CA ASP A 117 8.84 14.56 -22.60
C ASP A 117 7.57 13.69 -22.57
N PRO A 118 6.47 14.14 -21.95
CA PRO A 118 5.21 13.42 -21.94
C PRO A 118 4.63 13.08 -23.33
N ASP A 119 5.04 13.83 -24.36
CA ASP A 119 4.65 13.62 -25.75
C ASP A 119 5.56 12.61 -26.48
N THR A 120 6.56 12.03 -25.79
CA THR A 120 7.41 10.98 -26.37
C THR A 120 6.59 9.76 -26.74
N ASP A 121 6.57 9.44 -28.04
CA ASP A 121 5.89 8.28 -28.57
C ASP A 121 6.71 7.00 -28.31
N ALA A 122 6.15 6.06 -27.58
CA ALA A 122 6.82 4.79 -27.25
C ALA A 122 6.97 3.86 -28.46
N ASP A 123 6.05 3.93 -29.42
CA ASP A 123 6.04 3.02 -30.59
C ASP A 123 7.14 3.39 -31.59
N SER A 124 7.49 4.66 -31.68
CA SER A 124 8.58 5.15 -32.57
C SER A 124 9.90 5.40 -31.83
N PHE A 125 9.97 5.10 -30.53
CA PHE A 125 11.16 5.38 -29.73
C PHE A 125 12.38 4.51 -30.12
N ASP A 126 13.54 5.15 -30.32
CA ASP A 126 14.79 4.44 -30.63
C ASP A 126 15.40 3.75 -29.37
N ALA A 127 14.83 2.59 -29.06
CA ALA A 127 15.30 1.75 -27.96
C ALA A 127 16.75 1.27 -28.16
N THR A 128 17.19 1.09 -29.42
CA THR A 128 18.55 0.63 -29.77
C THR A 128 19.59 1.65 -29.32
N SER A 129 19.44 2.90 -29.72
CA SER A 129 20.34 3.98 -29.30
C SER A 129 20.36 4.17 -27.79
N ALA A 130 19.20 4.05 -27.12
CA ALA A 130 19.11 4.16 -25.66
C ALA A 130 19.89 3.03 -24.95
N LEU A 131 19.79 1.79 -25.43
CA LEU A 131 20.50 0.65 -24.87
C LEU A 131 22.03 0.75 -25.10
N ILE A 132 22.45 1.16 -26.30
CA ILE A 132 23.88 1.39 -26.61
C ILE A 132 24.43 2.51 -25.72
N ARG A 133 23.69 3.62 -25.53
CA ARG A 133 24.08 4.69 -24.61
C ARG A 133 24.22 4.18 -23.19
N ALA A 134 23.30 3.35 -22.70
CA ALA A 134 23.30 2.82 -21.33
C ALA A 134 24.52 1.94 -21.04
N VAL A 135 24.98 1.16 -22.04
CA VAL A 135 26.13 0.25 -21.92
C VAL A 135 27.44 0.93 -22.34
N GLY A 136 27.37 1.99 -23.13
CA GLY A 136 28.53 2.73 -23.65
C GLY A 136 29.21 2.10 -24.87
N LYS A 137 28.69 0.98 -25.37
CA LYS A 137 29.21 0.28 -26.57
C LYS A 137 28.15 -0.60 -27.21
N PRO A 138 28.26 -0.92 -28.49
CA PRO A 138 27.40 -1.92 -29.16
C PRO A 138 27.51 -3.30 -28.49
N PHE A 139 26.36 -3.97 -28.35
CA PHE A 139 26.28 -5.32 -27.82
C PHE A 139 25.08 -6.08 -28.44
N SER A 140 24.98 -7.38 -28.18
CA SER A 140 23.89 -8.21 -28.70
C SER A 140 22.71 -8.20 -27.74
N PHE A 141 21.54 -7.82 -28.24
CA PHE A 141 20.26 -7.82 -27.49
C PHE A 141 19.07 -8.00 -28.43
N GLU A 142 17.92 -8.36 -27.82
CA GLU A 142 16.60 -8.43 -28.44
C GLU A 142 15.67 -7.55 -27.63
N VAL A 143 15.06 -6.52 -28.22
CA VAL A 143 14.04 -5.70 -27.55
C VAL A 143 12.73 -6.48 -27.54
N LEU A 144 12.17 -6.71 -26.36
CA LEU A 144 10.93 -7.45 -26.15
C LEU A 144 9.72 -6.52 -26.08
N SER A 145 9.86 -5.35 -25.45
CA SER A 145 8.82 -4.32 -25.41
C SER A 145 9.37 -2.96 -24.99
N VAL A 146 8.69 -1.91 -25.40
CA VAL A 146 8.89 -0.53 -24.94
C VAL A 146 7.57 -0.05 -24.37
N LEU A 147 7.52 0.23 -23.08
CA LEU A 147 6.28 0.55 -22.36
C LEU A 147 6.39 1.92 -21.70
N PRO A 148 5.48 2.85 -22.03
CA PRO A 148 5.38 4.12 -21.35
C PRO A 148 4.74 3.92 -19.98
N TRP A 149 5.19 4.71 -19.01
CA TRP A 149 4.50 4.80 -17.74
C TRP A 149 4.62 6.19 -17.12
N LYS A 150 3.57 6.54 -16.38
CA LYS A 150 3.41 7.86 -15.79
C LYS A 150 3.50 7.74 -14.28
N ARG A 151 4.46 8.44 -13.69
CA ARG A 151 4.53 8.59 -12.23
C ARG A 151 3.57 9.70 -11.82
N ARG A 152 2.65 9.36 -10.93
CA ARG A 152 1.63 10.28 -10.46
C ARG A 152 1.67 10.40 -8.94
N GLU A 153 1.13 11.51 -8.45
CA GLU A 153 0.88 11.79 -7.04
C GLU A 153 -0.58 12.22 -6.92
N LEU A 154 -1.46 11.25 -6.69
CA LEU A 154 -2.90 11.46 -6.73
C LEU A 154 -3.61 10.59 -5.69
N VAL A 155 -4.64 11.16 -5.04
CA VAL A 155 -5.58 10.45 -4.17
C VAL A 155 -7.00 10.82 -4.60
N ALA A 156 -7.91 9.85 -4.67
CA ALA A 156 -9.30 10.10 -4.98
C ALA A 156 -9.97 10.93 -3.87
N LYS A 157 -10.81 11.90 -4.25
CA LYS A 157 -11.53 12.74 -3.29
C LYS A 157 -12.53 11.95 -2.46
N SER A 158 -13.13 10.91 -3.03
CA SER A 158 -13.98 9.96 -2.31
C SER A 158 -13.64 8.52 -2.67
N TYR A 159 -13.79 7.60 -1.73
CA TYR A 159 -13.51 6.17 -1.88
C TYR A 159 -14.76 5.33 -2.16
N GLY A 160 -15.91 5.98 -2.24
CA GLY A 160 -17.16 5.29 -2.56
C GLY A 160 -18.40 6.16 -2.45
N ALA A 161 -19.50 5.62 -2.95
CA ALA A 161 -20.85 6.18 -2.78
C ALA A 161 -21.87 5.04 -2.70
N GLY A 162 -22.66 5.03 -1.63
CA GLY A 162 -23.69 4.03 -1.42
C GLY A 162 -23.16 2.59 -1.35
N ARG A 163 -23.36 1.84 -2.43
CA ARG A 163 -22.96 0.42 -2.53
C ARG A 163 -21.73 0.18 -3.43
N VAL A 164 -21.10 1.26 -3.89
CA VAL A 164 -19.98 1.20 -4.82
C VAL A 164 -18.75 1.84 -4.18
N PHE A 165 -17.64 1.11 -4.17
CA PHE A 165 -16.37 1.53 -3.58
C PHE A 165 -15.23 1.41 -4.57
N ILE A 166 -14.13 2.13 -4.34
CA ILE A 166 -12.87 1.99 -5.07
C ILE A 166 -11.73 1.64 -4.10
N ALA A 167 -10.75 0.89 -4.59
CA ALA A 167 -9.60 0.46 -3.80
C ALA A 167 -8.32 0.39 -4.67
N GLY A 168 -7.16 0.44 -4.03
CA GLY A 168 -5.87 0.35 -4.69
C GLY A 168 -5.65 1.45 -5.72
N ASP A 169 -5.12 1.11 -6.89
CA ASP A 169 -4.77 2.08 -7.93
C ASP A 169 -5.96 2.86 -8.50
N ALA A 170 -7.19 2.45 -8.25
CA ALA A 170 -8.39 3.22 -8.53
C ALA A 170 -8.62 4.35 -7.52
N ALA A 171 -8.13 4.19 -6.28
CA ALA A 171 -8.27 5.16 -5.20
C ALA A 171 -7.03 6.08 -5.05
N HIS A 172 -5.83 5.57 -5.33
CA HIS A 172 -4.59 6.34 -5.15
C HIS A 172 -3.50 5.94 -6.14
N GLN A 173 -2.81 6.94 -6.66
CA GLN A 173 -1.68 6.76 -7.58
C GLN A 173 -0.41 7.32 -6.95
N MET A 174 0.62 6.53 -6.84
CA MET A 174 1.87 6.94 -6.21
C MET A 174 3.10 6.48 -6.98
N SER A 175 4.23 7.10 -6.68
CA SER A 175 5.52 6.63 -7.18
C SER A 175 5.75 5.17 -6.78
N PRO A 176 6.29 4.31 -7.67
CA PRO A 176 6.69 2.96 -7.27
C PRO A 176 7.87 2.93 -6.30
N THR A 177 8.51 4.07 -6.09
CA THR A 177 9.64 4.23 -5.17
C THR A 177 9.20 3.92 -3.74
N GLY A 178 9.94 3.06 -3.05
CA GLY A 178 9.61 2.60 -1.71
C GLY A 178 8.64 1.41 -1.65
N GLY A 179 8.01 1.00 -2.77
CA GLY A 179 7.14 -0.17 -2.82
C GLY A 179 5.86 -0.03 -2.01
N LEU A 180 5.30 1.19 -1.89
CA LEU A 180 4.14 1.46 -1.04
C LEU A 180 2.80 1.15 -1.74
N GLY A 181 2.69 1.31 -3.08
CA GLY A 181 1.43 1.26 -3.80
C GLY A 181 0.64 -0.04 -3.61
N MET A 182 1.25 -1.17 -3.96
CA MET A 182 0.61 -2.47 -3.78
C MET A 182 0.26 -2.76 -2.31
N ASN A 183 1.14 -2.42 -1.39
CA ASN A 183 0.91 -2.65 0.04
C ASN A 183 -0.25 -1.80 0.59
N THR A 184 -0.38 -0.55 0.12
CA THR A 184 -1.52 0.32 0.47
C THR A 184 -2.83 -0.25 -0.08
N GLY A 185 -2.84 -0.72 -1.34
CA GLY A 185 -4.01 -1.36 -1.95
C GLY A 185 -4.41 -2.67 -1.28
N ILE A 186 -3.45 -3.50 -0.82
CA ILE A 186 -3.75 -4.68 0.00
C ILE A 186 -4.40 -4.27 1.32
N GLY A 187 -3.89 -3.19 1.96
CA GLY A 187 -4.51 -2.64 3.17
C GLY A 187 -5.94 -2.17 2.94
N ASP A 188 -6.24 -1.55 1.79
CA ASP A 188 -7.61 -1.18 1.41
C ASP A 188 -8.50 -2.40 1.27
N ALA A 189 -8.01 -3.45 0.59
CA ALA A 189 -8.76 -4.68 0.39
C ALA A 189 -9.05 -5.41 1.70
N VAL A 190 -8.09 -5.42 2.63
CA VAL A 190 -8.27 -6.01 3.97
C VAL A 190 -9.31 -5.22 4.75
N ASP A 191 -9.17 -3.89 4.80
CA ASP A 191 -10.08 -3.02 5.56
C ASP A 191 -11.52 -3.07 5.02
N LEU A 192 -11.70 -2.90 3.71
CA LEU A 192 -13.03 -2.93 3.09
C LEU A 192 -13.64 -4.34 3.13
N GLY A 193 -12.82 -5.37 2.96
CA GLY A 193 -13.27 -6.76 2.84
C GLY A 193 -14.03 -7.25 4.08
N TRP A 194 -13.47 -7.04 5.29
CA TRP A 194 -14.16 -7.46 6.50
C TRP A 194 -15.39 -6.60 6.80
N LYS A 195 -15.38 -5.31 6.46
CA LYS A 195 -16.51 -4.41 6.63
C LYS A 195 -17.69 -4.82 5.75
N LEU A 196 -17.42 -5.14 4.48
CA LEU A 196 -18.43 -5.68 3.57
C LEU A 196 -18.99 -7.02 4.08
N ALA A 197 -18.13 -7.92 4.57
CA ALA A 197 -18.55 -9.18 5.16
C ALA A 197 -19.47 -8.97 6.37
N ALA A 198 -19.14 -8.03 7.25
CA ALA A 198 -19.94 -7.67 8.41
C ALA A 198 -21.34 -7.15 8.03
N MET A 199 -21.41 -6.30 7.00
CA MET A 199 -22.67 -5.82 6.45
C MET A 199 -23.54 -6.94 5.87
N LEU A 200 -22.94 -7.82 5.08
CA LEU A 200 -23.63 -8.96 4.46
C LEU A 200 -24.11 -9.98 5.49
N GLN A 201 -23.39 -10.14 6.60
CA GLN A 201 -23.77 -10.98 7.74
C GLN A 201 -24.80 -10.33 8.66
N GLY A 202 -25.07 -9.03 8.48
CA GLY A 202 -26.15 -8.30 9.17
C GLY A 202 -25.86 -7.93 10.62
N TRP A 203 -24.59 -7.91 11.06
CA TRP A 203 -24.24 -7.48 12.41
C TRP A 203 -23.62 -6.06 12.47
N ALA A 204 -23.25 -5.48 11.32
CA ALA A 204 -22.68 -4.15 11.23
C ALA A 204 -23.74 -3.06 11.04
N GLY A 205 -23.44 -1.85 11.52
CA GLY A 205 -24.18 -0.64 11.23
C GLY A 205 -23.60 0.16 10.07
N ALA A 206 -24.32 1.18 9.60
CA ALA A 206 -23.96 1.96 8.41
C ALA A 206 -22.60 2.65 8.53
N ARG A 207 -22.26 3.15 9.72
CA ARG A 207 -21.00 3.87 10.00
C ARG A 207 -19.76 2.98 9.80
N LEU A 208 -19.93 1.65 9.78
CA LEU A 208 -18.81 0.75 9.52
C LEU A 208 -18.27 0.91 8.09
N LEU A 209 -19.13 1.04 7.07
CA LEU A 209 -18.68 1.29 5.69
C LEU A 209 -18.21 2.74 5.49
N GLU A 210 -18.84 3.70 6.17
CA GLU A 210 -18.39 5.11 6.16
C GLU A 210 -16.96 5.25 6.68
N SER A 211 -16.56 4.40 7.64
CA SER A 211 -15.22 4.43 8.20
C SER A 211 -14.13 4.02 7.19
N TYR A 212 -14.45 3.34 6.09
CA TYR A 212 -13.47 2.92 5.08
C TYR A 212 -12.69 4.12 4.51
N GLU A 213 -13.38 5.13 4.01
CA GLU A 213 -12.73 6.33 3.49
C GLU A 213 -11.98 7.10 4.58
N LEU A 214 -12.59 7.25 5.76
CA LEU A 214 -12.01 7.98 6.90
C LEU A 214 -10.70 7.34 7.40
N GLU A 215 -10.60 6.02 7.30
CA GLU A 215 -9.43 5.25 7.73
C GLU A 215 -8.37 5.15 6.61
N ARG A 216 -8.79 4.82 5.38
CA ARG A 216 -7.84 4.47 4.32
C ARG A 216 -7.31 5.67 3.53
N LYS A 217 -8.11 6.71 3.32
CA LYS A 217 -7.68 7.90 2.57
C LYS A 217 -6.49 8.62 3.24
N PRO A 218 -6.44 8.86 4.57
CA PRO A 218 -5.28 9.45 5.23
C PRO A 218 -4.01 8.59 5.09
N VAL A 219 -4.15 7.25 5.19
CA VAL A 219 -3.04 6.31 5.01
C VAL A 219 -2.49 6.38 3.58
N ALA A 220 -3.39 6.38 2.58
CA ALA A 220 -2.99 6.51 1.18
C ALA A 220 -2.30 7.87 0.92
N THR A 221 -2.84 8.97 1.46
CA THR A 221 -2.24 10.30 1.34
C THR A 221 -0.81 10.32 1.88
N THR A 222 -0.59 9.77 3.08
CA THR A 222 0.74 9.66 3.68
C THR A 222 1.67 8.80 2.82
N SER A 223 1.19 7.67 2.31
CA SER A 223 1.98 6.77 1.45
C SER A 223 2.35 7.42 0.11
N VAL A 224 1.42 8.16 -0.49
CA VAL A 224 1.63 8.92 -1.74
C VAL A 224 2.72 9.96 -1.55
N LEU A 225 2.63 10.79 -0.50
CA LEU A 225 3.62 11.82 -0.21
C LEU A 225 5.00 11.22 0.11
N ALA A 226 5.05 10.19 0.97
CA ALA A 226 6.30 9.52 1.32
C ALA A 226 6.99 8.90 0.09
N SER A 227 6.24 8.30 -0.83
CA SER A 227 6.79 7.75 -2.06
C SER A 227 7.37 8.82 -2.99
N SER A 228 6.75 9.99 -3.02
CA SER A 228 7.22 11.15 -3.80
C SER A 228 8.48 11.76 -3.19
N GLU A 229 8.55 11.89 -1.87
CA GLU A 229 9.76 12.36 -1.18
C GLU A 229 10.96 11.44 -1.45
N VAL A 230 10.75 10.12 -1.37
CA VAL A 230 11.83 9.16 -1.68
C VAL A 230 12.25 9.26 -3.14
N PHE A 231 11.30 9.42 -4.06
CA PHE A 231 11.62 9.63 -5.47
C PHE A 231 12.47 10.88 -5.69
N GLN A 232 12.06 12.02 -5.15
CA GLN A 232 12.82 13.27 -5.24
C GLN A 232 14.21 13.11 -4.64
N TYR A 233 14.34 12.47 -3.49
CA TYR A 233 15.61 12.19 -2.87
C TYR A 233 16.50 11.29 -3.73
N GLU A 234 15.96 10.23 -4.32
CA GLU A 234 16.73 9.30 -5.17
C GLU A 234 17.18 9.93 -6.48
N THR A 235 16.36 10.82 -7.06
CA THR A 235 16.69 11.49 -8.34
C THR A 235 17.51 12.77 -8.17
N SER A 236 17.61 13.33 -6.96
CA SER A 236 18.43 14.53 -6.67
C SER A 236 19.93 14.23 -6.54
N LEU A 237 20.48 13.34 -7.37
CA LEU A 237 21.92 13.12 -7.43
C LEU A 237 22.62 14.35 -8.02
N PRO A 238 23.83 14.73 -7.51
CA PRO A 238 24.55 15.86 -8.04
C PRO A 238 24.82 15.68 -9.54
N ALA A 239 24.35 16.63 -10.35
CA ALA A 239 24.75 16.75 -11.74
C ALA A 239 26.15 17.39 -11.81
N ASP A 240 27.04 16.86 -12.64
CA ASP A 240 28.35 17.41 -12.88
C ASP A 240 28.78 17.12 -14.32
N PRO A 241 28.91 18.15 -15.17
CA PRO A 241 29.23 17.98 -16.58
C PRO A 241 30.51 17.17 -16.85
N THR A 242 31.44 17.15 -15.90
CA THR A 242 32.74 16.45 -16.05
C THR A 242 32.72 15.00 -15.59
N ILE A 243 31.57 14.49 -15.07
CA ILE A 243 31.53 13.18 -14.40
C ILE A 243 31.94 12.00 -15.31
N THR A 244 31.74 12.15 -16.62
CA THR A 244 32.11 11.17 -17.64
C THR A 244 33.52 11.36 -18.20
N ASP A 245 34.22 12.45 -17.83
CA ASP A 245 35.54 12.75 -18.37
C ASP A 245 36.61 11.85 -17.75
N ASP A 246 37.54 11.43 -18.58
CA ASP A 246 38.79 10.79 -18.14
C ASP A 246 39.83 11.85 -17.79
N SER A 247 39.58 12.58 -16.73
CA SER A 247 40.37 13.72 -16.26
C SER A 247 40.36 13.81 -14.73
N PRO A 248 41.28 14.60 -14.12
CA PRO A 248 41.26 14.88 -12.69
C PRO A 248 39.96 15.55 -12.18
N ASP A 249 39.28 16.32 -13.05
CA ASP A 249 37.97 16.92 -12.74
C ASP A 249 36.90 15.89 -12.71
N GLY A 250 36.87 14.96 -13.69
CA GLY A 250 35.95 13.84 -13.70
C GLY A 250 36.14 12.90 -12.51
N GLU A 251 37.39 12.64 -12.12
CA GLU A 251 37.68 11.85 -10.92
C GLU A 251 37.13 12.51 -9.65
N ARG A 252 37.28 13.82 -9.51
CA ARG A 252 36.70 14.60 -8.39
C ARG A 252 35.18 14.56 -8.42
N ALA A 253 34.55 14.67 -9.59
CA ALA A 253 33.10 14.58 -9.74
C ALA A 253 32.56 13.20 -9.31
N ARG A 254 33.20 12.10 -9.76
CA ARG A 254 32.85 10.74 -9.32
C ARG A 254 33.08 10.54 -7.82
N GLY A 255 34.11 11.15 -7.24
CA GLY A 255 34.36 11.14 -5.80
C GLY A 255 33.23 11.80 -5.02
N ARG A 256 32.78 13.01 -5.44
CA ARG A 256 31.63 13.70 -4.85
C ARG A 256 30.35 12.89 -4.92
N LEU A 257 30.07 12.26 -6.06
CA LEU A 257 28.91 11.37 -6.22
C LEU A 257 28.98 10.19 -5.27
N THR A 258 30.17 9.58 -5.13
CA THR A 258 30.39 8.44 -4.22
C THR A 258 30.10 8.82 -2.78
N GLU A 259 30.57 9.96 -2.31
CA GLU A 259 30.27 10.44 -0.95
C GLU A 259 28.80 10.78 -0.75
N ALA A 260 28.14 11.39 -1.75
CA ALA A 260 26.70 11.64 -1.72
C ALA A 260 25.90 10.32 -1.62
N LEU A 261 26.30 9.28 -2.33
CA LEU A 261 25.65 7.95 -2.29
C LEU A 261 25.91 7.23 -0.96
N LYS A 262 27.09 7.35 -0.36
CA LYS A 262 27.37 6.78 0.97
C LYS A 262 26.48 7.38 2.04
N GLY A 263 26.32 8.71 2.04
CA GLY A 263 25.42 9.40 2.96
C GLY A 263 23.95 9.01 2.81
N ARG A 264 23.55 8.50 1.65
CA ARG A 264 22.18 8.06 1.35
C ARG A 264 21.85 6.62 1.80
N ARG A 265 22.88 5.80 2.05
CA ARG A 265 22.70 4.42 2.57
C ARG A 265 22.38 4.35 4.07
N GLY A 266 22.22 5.49 4.73
CA GLY A 266 21.98 5.54 6.17
C GLY A 266 20.52 5.33 6.57
N ALA A 267 20.35 4.84 7.78
CA ALA A 267 19.16 4.41 8.49
C ALA A 267 17.93 5.36 8.52
N GLY A 268 17.99 6.56 7.93
CA GLY A 268 16.89 7.52 7.92
C GLY A 268 15.71 7.09 7.05
N ASN A 269 15.98 6.58 5.84
CA ASN A 269 14.94 6.19 4.89
C ASN A 269 14.23 4.89 5.30
N GLU A 270 14.96 3.91 5.84
CA GLU A 270 14.35 2.64 6.27
C GLU A 270 13.36 2.85 7.42
N ARG A 271 13.74 3.68 8.42
CA ARG A 271 12.88 3.99 9.57
C ARG A 271 11.63 4.79 9.20
N LEU A 272 11.74 5.74 8.25
CA LEU A 272 10.60 6.49 7.75
C LEU A 272 9.63 5.54 7.01
N HIS A 273 10.15 4.62 6.23
CA HIS A 273 9.37 3.62 5.52
C HIS A 273 8.61 2.68 6.46
N GLU A 274 9.22 2.24 7.56
CA GLU A 274 8.55 1.38 8.54
C GLU A 274 7.41 2.11 9.25
N SER A 275 7.60 3.38 9.63
CA SER A 275 6.54 4.17 10.26
C SER A 275 5.35 4.40 9.34
N VAL A 276 5.59 4.64 8.04
CA VAL A 276 4.52 4.78 7.04
C VAL A 276 3.78 3.47 6.79
N LYS A 277 4.50 2.34 6.75
CA LYS A 277 3.92 1.02 6.45
C LYS A 277 3.17 0.40 7.63
N LEU A 278 3.69 0.56 8.83
CA LEU A 278 3.24 -0.17 10.02
C LEU A 278 2.75 0.75 11.14
N GLY A 279 3.13 2.02 11.13
CA GLY A 279 2.88 2.95 12.22
C GLY A 279 1.65 3.82 12.06
N TYR A 280 0.88 3.66 11.00
CA TYR A 280 -0.35 4.42 10.84
C TYR A 280 -1.41 4.02 11.88
N CYS A 281 -2.30 4.96 12.20
CA CYS A 281 -3.34 4.79 13.18
C CYS A 281 -4.64 5.39 12.65
N TYR A 282 -5.75 4.72 12.87
CA TYR A 282 -7.08 5.17 12.44
C TYR A 282 -7.66 6.18 13.43
N GLU A 283 -6.98 7.33 13.56
CA GLU A 283 -7.43 8.40 14.44
C GLU A 283 -8.72 9.03 13.93
N GLY A 284 -9.68 9.23 14.83
CA GLY A 284 -10.97 9.85 14.50
C GLY A 284 -11.94 8.93 13.76
N SER A 285 -11.62 7.66 13.58
CA SER A 285 -12.57 6.69 13.05
C SER A 285 -13.77 6.52 13.96
N PRO A 286 -15.01 6.53 13.42
CA PRO A 286 -16.22 6.38 14.24
C PRO A 286 -16.34 4.99 14.88
N VAL A 287 -15.57 4.00 14.41
CA VAL A 287 -15.58 2.61 14.87
C VAL A 287 -14.35 2.26 15.72
N ILE A 288 -13.63 3.28 16.17
CA ILE A 288 -12.53 3.19 17.13
C ILE A 288 -12.90 4.01 18.36
N CYS A 289 -12.71 3.44 19.53
CA CYS A 289 -12.95 4.16 20.77
C CYS A 289 -11.79 5.13 21.04
N PRO A 290 -12.06 6.44 21.15
CA PRO A 290 -11.02 7.43 21.35
C PRO A 290 -10.36 7.27 22.72
N GLU A 291 -9.06 7.54 22.79
CA GLU A 291 -8.32 7.63 24.04
C GLU A 291 -8.15 9.09 24.46
N ALA A 292 -8.08 9.33 25.78
CA ALA A 292 -7.91 10.67 26.33
C ALA A 292 -6.54 11.29 26.02
N GLU A 293 -5.50 10.47 25.89
CA GLU A 293 -4.15 10.91 25.57
C GLU A 293 -3.88 10.84 24.05
N LYS A 294 -3.62 12.00 23.45
CA LYS A 294 -3.03 12.06 22.12
C LYS A 294 -1.53 11.84 22.23
N ILE A 295 -1.07 10.64 21.94
CA ILE A 295 0.36 10.38 21.81
C ILE A 295 0.79 10.83 20.43
N VAL A 296 1.55 11.92 20.36
CA VAL A 296 2.23 12.33 19.14
C VAL A 296 3.39 11.34 18.88
N PRO A 297 3.42 10.60 17.76
CA PRO A 297 4.54 9.73 17.46
C PRO A 297 5.84 10.56 17.44
N LYS A 298 6.85 10.15 18.18
CA LYS A 298 8.19 10.74 18.03
C LYS A 298 8.65 10.49 16.60
N SER A 299 8.97 11.55 15.88
CA SER A 299 9.37 11.48 14.48
C SER A 299 10.49 10.47 14.26
N GLY A 300 10.33 9.58 13.30
CA GLY A 300 11.38 8.83 12.65
C GLY A 300 11.60 7.38 13.04
N ALA A 301 10.91 6.81 14.05
CA ALA A 301 11.02 5.39 14.33
C ALA A 301 9.64 4.75 14.49
N PHE A 302 9.41 3.62 13.85
CA PHE A 302 8.26 2.78 14.14
C PHE A 302 8.43 2.19 15.55
N LEU A 303 7.46 2.46 16.41
CA LEU A 303 7.31 1.82 17.71
C LEU A 303 5.96 1.10 17.71
N GLN A 304 5.97 -0.17 18.04
CA GLN A 304 4.73 -0.90 18.26
C GLN A 304 3.93 -0.22 19.38
N SER A 305 2.64 -0.09 19.19
CA SER A 305 1.74 0.53 20.16
C SER A 305 0.41 -0.21 20.15
N CYS A 306 -0.12 -0.45 21.32
CA CYS A 306 -1.44 -1.04 21.50
C CYS A 306 -2.55 0.01 21.62
N ARG A 307 -2.30 1.29 21.29
CA ARG A 307 -3.31 2.33 21.36
C ARG A 307 -4.47 2.07 20.40
N SER A 308 -5.66 2.56 20.78
CA SER A 308 -6.84 2.44 19.90
C SER A 308 -6.60 3.07 18.53
N GLY A 309 -6.95 2.35 17.49
CA GLY A 309 -6.70 2.70 16.09
C GLY A 309 -5.36 2.24 15.54
N ALA A 310 -4.37 1.89 16.36
CA ALA A 310 -3.10 1.35 15.91
C ALA A 310 -3.22 -0.13 15.54
N ARG A 311 -2.29 -0.61 14.72
CA ARG A 311 -2.12 -2.04 14.48
C ARG A 311 -1.70 -2.73 15.79
N ALA A 312 -2.38 -3.81 16.15
CA ALA A 312 -2.06 -4.59 17.33
C ALA A 312 -0.59 -5.07 17.29
N PRO A 313 0.14 -4.98 18.41
CA PRO A 313 1.53 -5.37 18.48
C PRO A 313 1.79 -6.81 18.08
N HIS A 314 2.90 -7.03 17.38
CA HIS A 314 3.40 -8.36 17.05
C HIS A 314 4.26 -8.91 18.19
N ALA A 315 3.96 -10.12 18.62
CA ALA A 315 4.82 -10.91 19.48
C ALA A 315 4.67 -12.40 19.14
N TRP A 316 5.72 -13.16 19.28
CA TRP A 316 5.66 -14.62 19.13
C TRP A 316 5.01 -15.25 20.37
N ILE A 317 3.96 -16.04 20.17
CA ILE A 317 3.26 -16.80 21.22
C ILE A 317 3.81 -18.23 21.29
N GLY A 318 4.36 -18.70 20.19
CA GLY A 318 4.95 -20.02 20.03
C GLY A 318 5.78 -20.12 18.76
N GLU A 319 6.35 -21.30 18.49
CA GLU A 319 7.14 -21.52 17.29
C GLU A 319 6.27 -21.35 16.02
N GLY A 320 6.60 -20.33 15.21
CA GLY A 320 5.88 -20.02 13.98
C GLY A 320 4.44 -19.48 14.17
N TYR A 321 4.06 -19.08 15.39
CA TYR A 321 2.73 -18.57 15.72
C TYR A 321 2.83 -17.28 16.54
N SER A 322 2.18 -16.24 16.09
CA SER A 322 2.27 -14.88 16.64
C SER A 322 0.90 -14.34 17.08
N THR A 323 0.92 -13.20 17.77
CA THR A 323 -0.31 -12.46 18.12
C THR A 323 -1.13 -12.10 16.88
N LEU A 324 -0.51 -11.87 15.72
CA LEU A 324 -1.20 -11.51 14.48
C LEU A 324 -2.02 -12.66 13.89
N ASP A 325 -1.63 -13.89 14.18
CA ASP A 325 -2.33 -15.10 13.70
C ASP A 325 -3.65 -15.34 14.45
N LEU A 326 -3.90 -14.58 15.52
CA LEU A 326 -5.16 -14.63 16.26
C LEU A 326 -6.31 -13.90 15.57
N PHE A 327 -6.00 -12.99 14.60
CA PHE A 327 -6.96 -12.08 13.99
C PHE A 327 -7.47 -12.59 12.64
N GLY A 328 -8.58 -12.02 12.13
CA GLY A 328 -9.10 -12.30 10.79
C GLY A 328 -10.52 -12.87 10.73
N GLY A 329 -10.93 -13.69 11.70
CA GLY A 329 -12.23 -14.37 11.68
C GLY A 329 -13.41 -13.60 12.30
N GLY A 330 -13.11 -12.51 13.01
CA GLY A 330 -14.05 -11.70 13.78
C GLY A 330 -13.29 -10.79 14.72
N TYR A 331 -13.98 -10.17 15.66
CA TYR A 331 -13.31 -9.47 16.75
C TYR A 331 -12.62 -10.47 17.71
N VAL A 332 -11.48 -10.04 18.25
CA VAL A 332 -10.76 -10.81 19.28
C VAL A 332 -10.59 -9.94 20.52
N LEU A 333 -11.05 -10.44 21.66
CA LEU A 333 -10.78 -9.84 22.96
C LEU A 333 -9.60 -10.57 23.59
N LEU A 334 -8.44 -9.91 23.59
CA LEU A 334 -7.26 -10.39 24.32
C LEU A 334 -7.40 -10.05 25.80
N ARG A 335 -7.12 -11.03 26.68
CA ARG A 335 -7.03 -10.85 28.12
C ARG A 335 -5.64 -11.22 28.60
N PHE A 336 -5.06 -10.34 29.39
CA PHE A 336 -3.70 -10.50 29.89
C PHE A 336 -3.68 -10.73 31.40
N GLY A 337 -2.72 -11.53 31.86
CA GLY A 337 -2.47 -11.78 33.29
C GLY A 337 -3.11 -13.05 33.84
N LYS A 338 -2.52 -13.56 34.97
CA LYS A 338 -2.92 -14.83 35.63
C LYS A 338 -4.29 -14.77 36.30
N ASN A 339 -4.74 -13.59 36.72
CA ASN A 339 -6.08 -13.34 37.28
C ASN A 339 -6.87 -12.54 36.25
N SER A 340 -7.17 -13.16 35.11
CA SER A 340 -7.83 -12.50 33.98
C SER A 340 -9.07 -11.71 34.44
N VAL A 341 -9.08 -10.44 34.10
CA VAL A 341 -10.21 -9.53 34.35
C VAL A 341 -11.48 -10.11 33.73
N GLU A 342 -12.58 -10.00 34.45
CA GLU A 342 -13.87 -10.49 33.98
C GLU A 342 -14.27 -9.76 32.68
N ALA A 343 -14.49 -10.54 31.62
CA ALA A 343 -14.83 -10.01 30.29
C ALA A 343 -16.28 -10.29 29.86
N ASN A 344 -17.09 -10.90 30.77
CA ASN A 344 -18.42 -11.41 30.45
C ASN A 344 -19.35 -10.32 29.89
N LYS A 345 -19.29 -9.08 30.41
CA LYS A 345 -20.11 -7.98 29.89
C LYS A 345 -19.87 -7.69 28.40
N ILE A 346 -18.60 -7.73 27.94
CA ILE A 346 -18.26 -7.50 26.54
C ILE A 346 -18.72 -8.70 25.68
N VAL A 347 -18.52 -9.93 26.19
CA VAL A 347 -18.94 -11.16 25.49
C VAL A 347 -20.46 -11.21 25.33
N ASP A 348 -21.21 -10.92 26.39
CA ASP A 348 -22.67 -10.88 26.39
C ASP A 348 -23.21 -9.78 25.46
N ALA A 349 -22.57 -8.60 25.46
CA ALA A 349 -22.92 -7.52 24.56
C ALA A 349 -22.68 -7.89 23.10
N ALA A 350 -21.53 -8.51 22.76
CA ALA A 350 -21.25 -8.99 21.43
C ALA A 350 -22.24 -10.06 20.96
N ALA A 351 -22.59 -11.02 21.84
CA ALA A 351 -23.58 -12.04 21.56
C ALA A 351 -24.98 -11.43 21.31
N ALA A 352 -25.40 -10.45 22.15
CA ALA A 352 -26.67 -9.75 21.97
C ALA A 352 -26.75 -9.00 20.64
N ARG A 353 -25.64 -8.54 20.09
CA ARG A 353 -25.53 -7.85 18.80
C ARG A 353 -25.15 -8.77 17.64
N ARG A 354 -24.97 -10.06 17.89
CA ARG A 354 -24.51 -11.08 16.92
C ARG A 354 -23.17 -10.74 16.30
N VAL A 355 -22.31 -9.98 17.01
CA VAL A 355 -20.96 -9.66 16.59
C VAL A 355 -20.07 -10.88 16.84
N PRO A 356 -19.39 -11.44 15.84
CA PRO A 356 -18.44 -12.51 16.05
C PRO A 356 -17.30 -12.06 16.95
N LEU A 357 -17.18 -12.61 18.15
CA LEU A 357 -16.15 -12.31 19.13
C LEU A 357 -15.55 -13.59 19.70
N ILE A 358 -14.22 -13.64 19.73
CA ILE A 358 -13.45 -14.72 20.36
C ILE A 358 -12.62 -14.12 21.49
N VAL A 359 -12.63 -14.75 22.65
CA VAL A 359 -11.74 -14.38 23.77
C VAL A 359 -10.47 -15.21 23.70
N ARG A 360 -9.32 -14.57 23.93
CA ARG A 360 -8.01 -15.21 24.00
C ARG A 360 -7.25 -14.76 25.24
N ASP A 361 -6.91 -15.71 26.09
CA ASP A 361 -6.07 -15.50 27.26
C ASP A 361 -4.62 -15.60 26.87
N ILE A 362 -3.80 -14.62 27.28
CA ILE A 362 -2.36 -14.54 27.03
C ILE A 362 -1.67 -14.48 28.42
N ASP A 363 -1.11 -15.61 28.85
CA ASP A 363 -0.35 -15.71 30.09
C ASP A 363 1.16 -15.57 29.83
N ASP A 364 1.54 -14.42 29.29
CA ASP A 364 2.91 -14.03 29.01
C ASP A 364 3.13 -12.57 29.45
N ALA A 365 4.07 -12.38 30.38
CA ALA A 365 4.30 -11.07 30.98
C ALA A 365 4.96 -10.06 30.02
N GLU A 366 5.78 -10.53 29.08
CA GLU A 366 6.43 -9.66 28.09
C GLU A 366 5.40 -9.17 27.07
N ILE A 367 4.51 -10.07 26.63
CA ILE A 367 3.41 -9.72 25.75
C ILE A 367 2.41 -8.78 26.47
N ALA A 368 2.07 -9.07 27.72
CA ALA A 368 1.21 -8.20 28.51
C ALA A 368 1.79 -6.78 28.65
N GLN A 369 3.09 -6.67 28.89
CA GLN A 369 3.78 -5.37 28.94
C GLN A 369 3.71 -4.62 27.60
N LEU A 370 3.83 -5.34 26.46
CA LEU A 370 3.75 -4.77 25.13
C LEU A 370 2.34 -4.22 24.81
N TYR A 371 1.30 -4.89 25.34
CA TYR A 371 -0.10 -4.49 25.15
C TYR A 371 -0.60 -3.47 26.17
N GLU A 372 0.12 -3.23 27.26
CA GLU A 372 -0.07 -2.14 28.24
C GLU A 372 -1.40 -2.15 29.01
N ARG A 373 -2.38 -3.00 28.67
CA ARG A 373 -3.73 -3.07 29.26
C ARG A 373 -4.14 -4.52 29.46
N GLU A 374 -5.03 -4.76 30.42
CA GLU A 374 -5.51 -6.09 30.73
C GLU A 374 -6.54 -6.64 29.74
N LEU A 375 -7.26 -5.76 29.06
CA LEU A 375 -8.26 -6.08 28.03
C LEU A 375 -7.99 -5.27 26.77
N VAL A 376 -7.92 -5.97 25.61
CA VAL A 376 -7.71 -5.32 24.31
C VAL A 376 -8.65 -5.94 23.28
N LEU A 377 -9.55 -5.12 22.74
CA LEU A 377 -10.45 -5.54 21.67
C LEU A 377 -9.84 -5.22 20.30
N VAL A 378 -9.57 -6.26 19.53
CA VAL A 378 -8.92 -6.16 18.22
C VAL A 378 -9.91 -6.50 17.11
N ARG A 379 -9.94 -5.68 16.07
CA ARG A 379 -10.76 -5.84 14.86
C ARG A 379 -10.28 -7.00 13.98
N PRO A 380 -11.12 -7.47 13.03
CA PRO A 380 -10.72 -8.52 12.07
C PRO A 380 -9.48 -8.15 11.23
N ASP A 381 -9.24 -6.88 10.97
CA ASP A 381 -8.08 -6.38 10.24
C ASP A 381 -6.81 -6.18 11.10
N GLY A 382 -6.86 -6.59 12.37
CA GLY A 382 -5.73 -6.52 13.29
C GLY A 382 -5.50 -5.14 13.91
N HIS A 383 -6.44 -4.20 13.81
CA HIS A 383 -6.34 -2.90 14.49
C HIS A 383 -7.07 -2.92 15.84
N VAL A 384 -6.51 -2.23 16.83
CA VAL A 384 -7.12 -2.11 18.16
C VAL A 384 -8.34 -1.20 18.08
N ALA A 385 -9.52 -1.74 18.41
CA ALA A 385 -10.75 -0.96 18.46
C ALA A 385 -10.93 -0.27 19.81
N TRP A 386 -10.51 -0.94 20.90
CA TRP A 386 -10.63 -0.46 22.27
C TRP A 386 -9.64 -1.21 23.17
N ARG A 387 -9.25 -0.58 24.28
CA ARG A 387 -8.45 -1.20 25.36
C ARG A 387 -8.79 -0.62 26.72
N GLY A 388 -8.60 -1.40 27.78
CA GLY A 388 -8.84 -0.97 29.15
C GLY A 388 -8.38 -2.01 30.18
N ASP A 389 -8.36 -1.60 31.45
CA ASP A 389 -7.97 -2.49 32.57
C ASP A 389 -9.18 -3.11 33.26
N ALA A 390 -10.39 -2.77 32.83
CA ALA A 390 -11.65 -3.35 33.27
C ALA A 390 -12.69 -3.29 32.15
N CYS A 391 -13.73 -4.11 32.22
CA CYS A 391 -14.89 -3.97 31.35
C CYS A 391 -15.50 -2.57 31.51
N PRO A 392 -15.89 -1.92 30.39
CA PRO A 392 -16.62 -0.66 30.46
C PRO A 392 -17.98 -0.86 31.15
N ASP A 393 -18.47 0.18 31.80
CA ASP A 393 -19.79 0.14 32.44
C ASP A 393 -20.89 -0.17 31.42
N ASP A 394 -20.83 0.43 30.25
CA ASP A 394 -21.74 0.19 29.13
C ASP A 394 -21.00 -0.59 27.99
N ALA A 395 -20.96 -1.90 28.17
CA ALA A 395 -20.38 -2.79 27.15
C ALA A 395 -21.22 -2.87 25.86
N LEU A 396 -22.54 -2.59 25.94
CA LEU A 396 -23.39 -2.53 24.74
C LEU A 396 -23.05 -1.32 23.88
N ALA A 397 -22.84 -0.15 24.50
CA ALA A 397 -22.39 1.05 23.77
C ALA A 397 -21.01 0.85 23.12
N LEU A 398 -20.07 0.17 23.81
CA LEU A 398 -18.80 -0.22 23.21
C LEU A 398 -18.99 -1.05 21.94
N ILE A 399 -19.78 -2.12 22.03
CA ILE A 399 -20.03 -3.00 20.88
C ILE A 399 -20.79 -2.28 19.76
N ASP A 400 -21.77 -1.45 20.10
CA ASP A 400 -22.51 -0.64 19.12
C ASP A 400 -21.59 0.34 18.41
N GLN A 401 -20.67 1.00 19.11
CA GLN A 401 -19.67 1.87 18.51
C GLN A 401 -18.76 1.12 17.53
N VAL A 402 -18.11 0.02 17.96
CA VAL A 402 -17.12 -0.67 17.11
C VAL A 402 -17.73 -1.38 15.92
N ARG A 403 -19.02 -1.73 15.95
CA ARG A 403 -19.76 -2.28 14.79
C ARG A 403 -20.41 -1.21 13.90
N GLY A 404 -20.29 0.07 14.24
CA GLY A 404 -20.72 1.21 13.43
C GLY A 404 -22.20 1.58 13.55
N VAL A 405 -22.79 1.45 14.71
CA VAL A 405 -24.18 1.86 15.03
C VAL A 405 -24.20 3.17 15.77
#